data_39939747e162a4345e085ba1e816aab2
#
_entry.id   39939747e162a4345e085ba1e816aab2
#
_cell.length_a   1.000
_cell.length_b   1.000
_cell.length_c   1.000
_cell.angle_alpha   90.00
_cell.angle_beta   90.00
_cell.angle_gamma   90.00
#
_symmetry.space_group_name_H-M   'P 1'
#
loop_
_entity.id
_entity.type
_entity.pdbx_description
1 polymer ?
#
loop_
_entity_poly.entity_id
_entity_poly.type
_entity_poly.pdbx_seq_one_letter_code
_entity_poly.pdbx_strand_id
1 'polypeptide(L)'
;MAHITGGGIKENLPRCLPKGLKVDVNYSAWPTPEIFKKIQHKGNVDEEEMKRVFNLGIGYCVIVPDNIKYYVMDSIKISGIDCWEIGEVYESP
;
A
#
# COMPACT_ATOMS: atom_id res chain seq x y z
N MET A 1 -4.84 -10.48 1.96
CA MET A 1 -4.46 -9.92 0.65
C MET A 1 -5.48 -8.86 0.23
N ALA A 2 -5.04 -7.74 -0.26
CA ALA A 2 -5.93 -6.67 -0.70
C ALA A 2 -5.59 -6.23 -2.10
N HIS A 3 -6.59 -6.19 -2.99
CA HIS A 3 -6.46 -5.59 -4.32
C HIS A 3 -6.77 -4.10 -4.21
N ILE A 4 -5.81 -3.27 -4.58
CA ILE A 4 -5.93 -1.82 -4.43
C ILE A 4 -6.55 -1.24 -5.69
N THR A 5 -7.80 -0.80 -5.58
CA THR A 5 -8.60 -0.23 -6.66
C THR A 5 -8.98 1.22 -6.33
N GLY A 6 -10.10 1.72 -6.86
CA GLY A 6 -10.61 3.05 -6.50
C GLY A 6 -10.74 3.20 -4.98
N GLY A 7 -10.30 4.34 -4.44
CA GLY A 7 -10.18 4.56 -3.01
C GLY A 7 -8.76 4.36 -2.47
N GLY A 8 -7.87 3.76 -3.27
CA GLY A 8 -6.46 3.57 -2.94
C GLY A 8 -6.22 2.64 -1.75
N ILE A 9 -4.98 2.68 -1.23
CA ILE A 9 -4.58 1.87 -0.07
C ILE A 9 -5.41 2.23 1.15
N LYS A 10 -5.68 3.51 1.34
CA LYS A 10 -6.37 4.03 2.51
C LYS A 10 -7.76 3.41 2.74
N GLU A 11 -8.50 3.12 1.66
CA GLU A 11 -9.82 2.50 1.74
C GLU A 11 -9.78 0.98 1.60
N ASN A 12 -8.91 0.45 0.74
CA ASN A 12 -8.93 -0.97 0.40
C ASN A 12 -8.20 -1.85 1.41
N LEU A 13 -7.07 -1.38 1.94
CA LEU A 13 -6.29 -2.19 2.88
C LEU A 13 -7.02 -2.45 4.21
N PRO A 14 -7.65 -1.46 4.85
CA PRO A 14 -8.40 -1.72 6.10
C PRO A 14 -9.51 -2.73 5.97
N ARG A 15 -10.09 -2.91 4.77
CA ARG A 15 -11.15 -3.90 4.54
C ARG A 15 -10.70 -5.34 4.77
N CYS A 16 -9.40 -5.61 4.69
CA CYS A 16 -8.83 -6.94 4.95
C CYS A 16 -8.59 -7.20 6.42
N LEU A 17 -8.68 -6.18 7.27
CA LEU A 17 -8.31 -6.28 8.67
C LEU A 17 -9.51 -6.64 9.54
N PRO A 18 -9.32 -7.55 10.54
CA PRO A 18 -10.33 -7.77 11.55
C PRO A 18 -10.61 -6.50 12.35
N LYS A 19 -11.79 -6.44 12.94
CA LYS A 19 -12.17 -5.32 13.79
C LYS A 19 -11.17 -5.18 14.95
N GLY A 20 -10.78 -3.95 15.24
CA GLY A 20 -9.81 -3.63 16.29
C GLY A 20 -8.37 -3.55 15.83
N LEU A 21 -8.09 -3.85 14.55
CA LEU A 21 -6.76 -3.71 13.98
C LEU A 21 -6.71 -2.51 13.05
N LYS A 22 -5.56 -1.87 13.02
CA LYS A 22 -5.26 -0.75 12.13
C LYS A 22 -3.93 -0.97 11.44
N VAL A 23 -3.72 -0.27 10.34
CA VAL A 23 -2.46 -0.32 9.59
C VAL A 23 -1.83 1.06 9.53
N ASP A 24 -0.51 1.09 9.69
CA ASP A 24 0.30 2.27 9.51
C ASP A 24 1.12 2.11 8.24
N VAL A 25 0.88 2.96 7.24
CA VAL A 25 1.49 2.84 5.91
C VAL A 25 2.51 3.94 5.69
N ASN A 26 3.72 3.54 5.28
CA ASN A 26 4.77 4.48 4.89
C ASN A 26 4.75 4.67 3.37
N TYR A 27 4.18 5.79 2.92
CA TYR A 27 4.07 6.11 1.49
C TYR A 27 5.41 6.43 0.82
N SER A 28 6.48 6.54 1.60
CA SER A 28 7.85 6.71 1.07
C SER A 28 8.58 5.39 0.85
N ALA A 29 7.97 4.26 1.22
CA ALA A 29 8.61 2.95 1.18
C ALA A 29 8.78 2.39 -0.24
N TRP A 30 8.10 2.97 -1.22
CA TRP A 30 8.19 2.55 -2.63
C TRP A 30 8.24 3.75 -3.57
N PRO A 31 8.80 3.57 -4.79
CA PRO A 31 8.79 4.66 -5.78
C PRO A 31 7.39 4.82 -6.37
N THR A 32 6.82 6.01 -6.23
CA THR A 32 5.53 6.34 -6.85
C THR A 32 5.74 6.60 -8.34
N PRO A 33 5.00 5.92 -9.24
CA PRO A 33 5.13 6.17 -10.67
C PRO A 33 4.91 7.64 -11.04
N GLU A 34 5.68 8.12 -11.99
CA GLU A 34 5.67 9.51 -12.45
C GLU A 34 4.29 10.00 -12.88
N ILE A 35 3.47 9.11 -13.43
CA ILE A 35 2.13 9.47 -13.90
C ILE A 35 1.27 10.07 -12.77
N PHE A 36 1.40 9.56 -11.55
CA PHE A 36 0.65 10.07 -10.41
C PHE A 36 1.12 11.47 -10.01
N LYS A 37 2.42 11.73 -10.09
CA LYS A 37 2.97 13.06 -9.83
C LYS A 37 2.48 14.07 -10.86
N LYS A 38 2.41 13.68 -12.12
CA LYS A 38 1.89 14.53 -13.21
C LYS A 38 0.41 14.85 -13.01
N ILE A 39 -0.39 13.86 -12.62
CA ILE A 39 -1.83 14.05 -12.35
C ILE A 39 -1.99 15.04 -11.20
N GLN A 40 -1.24 14.86 -10.13
CA GLN A 40 -1.30 15.74 -8.97
C GLN A 40 -0.95 17.18 -9.33
N HIS A 41 0.11 17.39 -10.10
CA HIS A 41 0.57 18.71 -10.50
C HIS A 41 -0.44 19.41 -11.42
N LYS A 42 -0.88 18.72 -12.47
CA LYS A 42 -1.81 19.29 -13.46
C LYS A 42 -3.19 19.58 -12.87
N GLY A 43 -3.68 18.72 -11.99
CA GLY A 43 -4.98 18.87 -11.36
C GLY A 43 -4.96 19.69 -10.08
N ASN A 44 -3.77 20.11 -9.63
CA ASN A 44 -3.59 20.79 -8.35
C ASN A 44 -4.25 20.02 -7.19
N VAL A 45 -4.05 18.70 -7.18
CA VAL A 45 -4.67 17.81 -6.20
C VAL A 45 -3.75 17.71 -4.97
N ASP A 46 -4.30 17.82 -3.76
CA ASP A 46 -3.50 17.68 -2.55
C ASP A 46 -3.13 16.22 -2.28
N GLU A 47 -2.12 15.99 -1.43
CA GLU A 47 -1.60 14.66 -1.16
C GLU A 47 -2.62 13.72 -0.54
N GLU A 48 -3.45 14.20 0.38
CA GLU A 48 -4.47 13.36 1.01
C GLU A 48 -5.50 12.87 0.00
N GLU A 49 -5.88 13.72 -0.94
CA GLU A 49 -6.79 13.35 -2.01
C GLU A 49 -6.16 12.35 -2.97
N MET A 50 -4.87 12.49 -3.29
CA MET A 50 -4.14 11.50 -4.11
C MET A 50 -4.15 10.12 -3.45
N LYS A 51 -3.89 10.05 -2.15
CA LYS A 51 -3.91 8.80 -1.39
C LYS A 51 -5.29 8.17 -1.34
N ARG A 52 -6.32 8.98 -1.30
CA ARG A 52 -7.72 8.53 -1.22
C ARG A 52 -8.23 7.98 -2.56
N VAL A 53 -7.79 8.54 -3.67
CA VAL A 53 -8.35 8.24 -5.00
C VAL A 53 -7.51 7.20 -5.74
N PHE A 54 -6.19 7.26 -5.62
CA PHE A 54 -5.28 6.45 -6.43
C PHE A 54 -4.52 5.41 -5.61
N ASN A 55 -4.10 4.32 -6.27
CA ASN A 55 -3.26 3.29 -5.63
C ASN A 55 -1.79 3.69 -5.52
N LEU A 56 -1.37 4.74 -6.23
CA LEU A 56 0.00 5.28 -6.23
C LEU A 56 1.07 4.25 -6.60
N GLY A 57 0.68 3.21 -7.37
CA GLY A 57 1.59 2.18 -7.84
C GLY A 57 1.51 0.86 -7.09
N ILE A 58 0.71 0.78 -6.03
CA ILE A 58 0.52 -0.46 -5.28
C ILE A 58 -0.81 -1.08 -5.66
N GLY A 59 -0.77 -2.19 -6.40
CA GLY A 59 -1.98 -2.89 -6.86
C GLY A 59 -2.48 -3.97 -5.91
N TYR A 60 -1.59 -4.60 -5.15
CA TYR A 60 -1.92 -5.63 -4.17
C TYR A 60 -1.10 -5.47 -2.91
N CYS A 61 -1.72 -5.74 -1.76
CA CYS A 61 -1.06 -5.81 -0.48
C CYS A 61 -1.27 -7.19 0.14
N VAL A 62 -0.24 -7.71 0.79
CA VAL A 62 -0.28 -8.98 1.51
C VAL A 62 0.14 -8.70 2.96
N ILE A 63 -0.65 -9.21 3.90
CA ILE A 63 -0.34 -9.08 5.33
C ILE A 63 0.18 -10.43 5.80
N VAL A 64 1.37 -10.43 6.38
CA VAL A 64 2.04 -11.65 6.84
C VAL A 64 2.62 -11.44 8.24
N PRO A 65 2.83 -12.54 9.01
CA PRO A 65 3.54 -12.44 10.27
C PRO A 65 4.95 -11.90 10.08
N ASP A 66 5.42 -11.11 11.04
CA ASP A 66 6.72 -10.46 10.96
C ASP A 66 7.88 -11.45 10.77
N ASN A 67 7.79 -12.62 11.41
CA ASN A 67 8.86 -13.60 11.37
C ASN A 67 9.08 -14.28 10.01
N ILE A 68 8.14 -14.13 9.05
CA ILE A 68 8.27 -14.73 7.71
C ILE A 68 8.27 -13.69 6.60
N LYS A 69 8.24 -12.39 6.92
CA LYS A 69 8.08 -11.34 5.91
C LYS A 69 9.18 -11.36 4.85
N TYR A 70 10.45 -11.54 5.24
CA TYR A 70 11.54 -11.57 4.26
C TYR A 70 11.51 -12.79 3.37
N TYR A 71 11.09 -13.94 3.91
CA TYR A 71 10.88 -15.15 3.12
C TYR A 71 9.82 -14.92 2.04
N VAL A 72 8.69 -14.30 2.40
CA VAL A 72 7.61 -14.00 1.47
C VAL A 72 8.08 -12.99 0.42
N MET A 73 8.76 -11.93 0.83
CA MET A 73 9.29 -10.91 -0.08
C MET A 73 10.26 -11.50 -1.09
N ASP A 74 11.18 -12.36 -0.65
CA ASP A 74 12.14 -13.00 -1.54
C ASP A 74 11.44 -13.91 -2.54
N SER A 75 10.42 -14.67 -2.11
CA SER A 75 9.64 -15.52 -2.99
C SER A 75 8.93 -14.74 -4.09
N ILE A 76 8.38 -13.57 -3.76
CA ILE A 76 7.71 -12.69 -4.71
C ILE A 76 8.72 -12.12 -5.70
N LYS A 77 9.87 -11.66 -5.23
CA LYS A 77 10.93 -11.09 -6.08
C LYS A 77 11.50 -12.12 -7.05
N ILE A 78 11.68 -13.36 -6.61
CA ILE A 78 12.15 -14.46 -7.47
C ILE A 78 11.17 -14.70 -8.62
N SER A 79 9.88 -14.47 -8.40
CA SER A 79 8.85 -14.57 -9.44
C SER A 79 8.88 -13.41 -10.45
N GLY A 80 9.75 -12.43 -10.28
CA GLY A 80 9.90 -11.28 -11.17
C GLY A 80 8.98 -10.12 -10.83
N ILE A 81 8.39 -10.10 -9.66
CA ILE A 81 7.48 -9.05 -9.21
C ILE A 81 8.19 -8.20 -8.16
N ASP A 82 8.16 -6.88 -8.34
CA ASP A 82 8.68 -5.96 -7.32
C ASP A 82 7.76 -5.94 -6.11
N CYS A 83 8.34 -5.89 -4.92
CA CYS A 83 7.57 -5.76 -3.70
C CYS A 83 8.32 -4.95 -2.64
N TRP A 84 7.57 -4.33 -1.74
CA TRP A 84 8.10 -3.47 -0.70
C TRP A 84 7.38 -3.73 0.61
N GLU A 85 8.10 -3.56 1.72
CA GLU A 85 7.49 -3.52 3.05
C GLU A 85 6.95 -2.10 3.26
N ILE A 86 5.64 -1.94 3.21
CA ILE A 86 5.02 -0.61 3.18
C ILE A 86 4.44 -0.16 4.53
N GLY A 87 4.36 -1.06 5.51
CA GLY A 87 3.81 -0.68 6.79
C GLY A 87 3.62 -1.84 7.73
N GLU A 88 2.94 -1.56 8.83
CA GLU A 88 2.67 -2.51 9.90
C GLU A 88 1.22 -2.49 10.31
N VAL A 89 0.72 -3.65 10.74
CA VAL A 89 -0.60 -3.78 11.35
C VAL A 89 -0.42 -3.76 12.87
N TYR A 90 -1.28 -3.02 13.57
CA TYR A 90 -1.21 -2.90 15.02
C TYR A 90 -2.63 -2.94 15.62
N GLU A 91 -2.70 -3.26 16.92
CA GLU A 91 -3.95 -3.24 17.63
C GLU A 91 -4.33 -1.79 17.97
N SER A 92 -5.61 -1.44 17.69
CA SER A 92 -6.15 -0.14 18.05
C SER A 92 -6.70 -0.24 19.50
N PRO A 93 -6.33 0.71 20.38
CA PRO A 93 -6.89 0.74 21.72
C PRO A 93 -8.40 0.95 21.71
#